data_cd458b4586f1c52e901a29b3d4c35d5a
#
_entry.id   cd458b4586f1c52e901a29b3d4c35d5a
#
_cell.length_a   1.000
_cell.length_b   1.000
_cell.length_c   1.000
_cell.angle_alpha   90.00
_cell.angle_beta   90.00
_cell.angle_gamma   90.00
#
_symmetry.space_group_name_H-M   'P 1'
#
loop_
_entity.id
_entity.type
_entity.pdbx_description
1 polymer ?
#
loop_
_entity_poly.entity_id
_entity_poly.type
_entity_poly.pdbx_seq_one_letter_code
_entity_poly.pdbx_strand_id
1 'polypeptide(L)'
;QRGRMTYPGLWLKGELVRKPVGNWDWVQDVEHPVRGNTIMLETRTWYGIPYSVTILPTPRGENLYIGGSARGDRLSRTFPNYKQWWANVERDPRVRLKIDGKIYEMTAALVHDPVELESILGRAPVTTRLNEDDSEEVVAKWYYWHVTQRNVVEY
;
A
#
# COMPACT_ATOMS: atom_id res chain seq x y z
N GLN A 1 -1.11 17.51 -0.74
CA GLN A 1 -0.29 16.63 0.08
C GLN A 1 1.11 16.52 -0.51
N ARG A 2 2.10 17.00 0.23
CA ARG A 2 3.49 16.94 -0.24
C ARG A 2 4.00 15.51 -0.19
N GLY A 3 4.83 15.17 -1.14
CA GLY A 3 5.46 13.86 -1.20
C GLY A 3 4.64 12.81 -1.89
N ARG A 4 3.39 13.10 -2.21
CA ARG A 4 2.51 12.17 -2.92
C ARG A 4 1.90 12.82 -4.13
N MET A 5 1.90 12.08 -5.22
CA MET A 5 1.20 12.47 -6.43
C MET A 5 -0.06 11.61 -6.56
N THR A 6 -1.20 12.26 -6.77
CA THR A 6 -2.47 11.59 -7.00
C THR A 6 -2.96 11.93 -8.41
N TYR A 7 -3.55 10.94 -9.06
CA TYR A 7 -4.02 11.08 -10.44
C TYR A 7 -5.46 10.60 -10.56
N PRO A 8 -6.42 11.33 -9.94
CA PRO A 8 -7.83 10.94 -10.03
C PRO A 8 -8.32 11.04 -11.47
N GLY A 9 -9.08 10.05 -11.91
CA GLY A 9 -9.64 10.03 -13.25
C GLY A 9 -8.71 9.50 -14.33
N LEU A 10 -7.49 9.09 -13.97
CA LEU A 10 -6.51 8.58 -14.94
C LEU A 10 -6.15 7.13 -14.62
N TRP A 11 -6.24 6.29 -15.64
CA TRP A 11 -5.72 4.92 -15.54
C TRP A 11 -4.20 4.94 -15.73
N LEU A 12 -3.50 4.16 -14.91
CA LEU A 12 -2.07 3.96 -15.08
C LEU A 12 -1.81 3.24 -16.41
N LYS A 13 -0.83 3.73 -17.15
CA LYS A 13 -0.44 3.18 -18.44
C LYS A 13 0.93 2.54 -18.35
N GLY A 14 1.08 1.42 -19.03
CA GLY A 14 2.33 0.68 -19.09
C GLY A 14 2.12 -0.69 -19.67
N GLU A 15 3.20 -1.42 -19.83
CA GLU A 15 3.16 -2.80 -20.30
C GLU A 15 2.57 -3.72 -19.24
N LEU A 16 1.50 -4.42 -19.57
CA LEU A 16 0.85 -5.35 -18.65
C LEU A 16 1.69 -6.61 -18.49
N VAL A 17 2.04 -6.93 -17.25
CA VAL A 17 2.79 -8.14 -16.91
C VAL A 17 1.81 -9.23 -16.50
N ARG A 18 1.82 -10.35 -17.22
CA ARG A 18 0.98 -11.51 -16.92
C ARG A 18 1.79 -12.70 -16.43
N LYS A 19 3.11 -12.57 -16.38
CA LYS A 19 4.00 -13.63 -15.92
C LYS A 19 4.08 -13.61 -14.39
N PRO A 20 4.03 -14.77 -13.71
CA PRO A 20 4.17 -14.81 -12.27
C PRO A 20 5.53 -14.26 -11.81
N VAL A 21 5.54 -13.51 -10.73
CA VAL A 21 6.75 -13.01 -10.10
C VAL A 21 7.01 -13.83 -8.83
N GLY A 22 8.13 -14.51 -8.79
CA GLY A 22 8.47 -15.39 -7.65
C GLY A 22 9.12 -14.69 -6.49
N ASN A 23 9.73 -13.52 -6.72
CA ASN A 23 10.39 -12.75 -5.67
C ASN A 23 10.22 -11.27 -5.95
N TRP A 24 9.87 -10.50 -4.92
CA TRP A 24 9.57 -9.08 -5.03
C TRP A 24 10.65 -8.17 -4.45
N ASP A 25 11.74 -8.72 -3.91
CA ASP A 25 12.75 -7.89 -3.24
C ASP A 25 13.39 -6.85 -4.17
N TRP A 26 13.41 -7.11 -5.46
CA TRP A 26 13.93 -6.16 -6.45
C TRP A 26 13.12 -4.87 -6.53
N VAL A 27 11.87 -4.87 -6.07
CA VAL A 27 10.98 -3.71 -6.18
C VAL A 27 11.52 -2.52 -5.40
N GLN A 28 12.15 -2.76 -4.25
CA GLN A 28 12.69 -1.66 -3.45
C GLN A 28 13.92 -1.00 -4.08
N ASP A 29 14.52 -1.63 -5.07
CA ASP A 29 15.68 -1.07 -5.78
C ASP A 29 15.28 -0.29 -7.03
N VAL A 30 14.00 -0.31 -7.39
CA VAL A 30 13.48 0.43 -8.54
C VAL A 30 13.28 1.88 -8.16
N GLU A 31 13.86 2.80 -8.94
CA GLU A 31 13.70 4.23 -8.70
C GLU A 31 12.57 4.81 -9.55
N HIS A 32 11.68 5.51 -8.89
CA HIS A 32 10.71 6.34 -9.58
C HIS A 32 11.42 7.64 -10.01
N PRO A 33 11.21 8.14 -11.25
CA PRO A 33 11.94 9.31 -11.74
C PRO A 33 11.83 10.55 -10.85
N VAL A 34 10.76 10.68 -10.08
CA VAL A 34 10.50 11.87 -9.27
C VAL A 34 10.60 11.60 -7.76
N ARG A 35 10.32 10.36 -7.32
CA ARG A 35 10.08 10.06 -5.91
C ARG A 35 11.03 9.02 -5.30
N GLY A 36 12.11 8.68 -5.99
CA GLY A 36 13.03 7.66 -5.48
C GLY A 36 12.39 6.26 -5.52
N ASN A 37 12.56 5.47 -4.47
CA ASN A 37 12.15 4.06 -4.44
C ASN A 37 10.65 3.85 -4.23
N THR A 38 9.81 4.65 -4.88
CA THR A 38 8.36 4.52 -4.79
C THR A 38 7.77 3.87 -6.02
N ILE A 39 6.59 3.32 -5.87
CA ILE A 39 5.79 2.76 -6.96
C ILE A 39 4.44 3.47 -7.02
N MET A 40 3.72 3.28 -8.11
CA MET A 40 2.39 3.85 -8.23
C MET A 40 1.33 2.77 -7.99
N LEU A 41 0.34 3.12 -7.19
CA LEU A 41 -0.79 2.26 -6.87
C LEU A 41 -2.06 2.87 -7.45
N GLU A 42 -2.79 2.06 -8.22
CA GLU A 42 -4.10 2.44 -8.74
C GLU A 42 -5.17 1.63 -8.02
N THR A 43 -6.13 2.32 -7.45
CA THR A 43 -7.29 1.72 -6.77
C THR A 43 -8.56 2.10 -7.50
N ARG A 44 -9.65 1.40 -7.21
CA ARG A 44 -10.95 1.63 -7.83
C ARG A 44 -11.87 2.37 -6.89
N THR A 45 -12.41 3.49 -7.36
CA THR A 45 -13.40 4.25 -6.61
C THR A 45 -14.78 3.64 -6.80
N TRP A 46 -15.71 3.98 -5.90
CA TRP A 46 -17.10 3.50 -5.97
C TRP A 46 -17.82 4.06 -7.20
N TYR A 47 -17.36 5.18 -7.73
CA TYR A 47 -18.00 5.85 -8.89
C TYR A 47 -17.28 5.51 -10.21
N GLY A 48 -16.39 4.52 -10.21
CA GLY A 48 -15.78 3.96 -11.41
C GLY A 48 -14.59 4.72 -11.97
N ILE A 49 -14.22 5.84 -11.40
CA ILE A 49 -13.02 6.59 -11.82
C ILE A 49 -11.82 6.07 -11.03
N PRO A 50 -10.69 5.75 -11.69
CA PRO A 50 -9.52 5.25 -10.97
C PRO A 50 -8.90 6.34 -10.10
N TYR A 51 -8.26 5.91 -9.02
CA TYR A 51 -7.52 6.78 -8.11
C TYR A 51 -6.11 6.22 -7.95
N SER A 52 -5.12 7.01 -8.32
CA SER A 52 -3.72 6.58 -8.28
C SER A 52 -2.92 7.42 -7.31
N VAL A 53 -1.99 6.79 -6.61
CA VAL A 53 -1.16 7.42 -5.59
C VAL A 53 0.23 6.78 -5.64
N THR A 54 1.23 7.57 -5.26
CA THR A 54 2.60 7.08 -5.11
C THR A 54 2.77 6.53 -3.70
N ILE A 55 3.30 5.31 -3.58
CA ILE A 55 3.49 4.64 -2.30
C ILE A 55 4.89 4.01 -2.21
N LEU A 56 5.30 3.68 -0.99
CA LEU A 56 6.51 2.89 -0.74
C LEU A 56 6.13 1.41 -0.73
N PRO A 57 6.82 0.57 -1.53
CA PRO A 57 6.58 -0.87 -1.49
C PRO A 57 7.25 -1.49 -0.28
N THR A 58 6.73 -2.62 0.18
CA THR A 58 7.30 -3.39 1.28
C THR A 58 7.44 -4.84 0.83
N PRO A 59 8.50 -5.18 0.06
CA PRO A 59 8.72 -6.56 -0.37
C PRO A 59 9.34 -7.39 0.76
N ARG A 60 8.95 -8.67 0.82
CA ARG A 60 9.51 -9.65 1.73
C ARG A 60 9.61 -10.99 1.00
N GLY A 61 10.61 -11.14 0.13
CA GLY A 61 10.78 -12.35 -0.65
C GLY A 61 9.64 -12.61 -1.61
N GLU A 62 8.95 -13.71 -1.42
CA GLU A 62 7.80 -14.09 -2.25
C GLU A 62 6.57 -13.22 -2.03
N ASN A 63 6.57 -12.45 -0.94
CA ASN A 63 5.42 -11.65 -0.53
C ASN A 63 5.68 -10.17 -0.79
N LEU A 64 4.67 -9.50 -1.30
CA LEU A 64 4.70 -8.05 -1.46
C LEU A 64 3.57 -7.44 -0.64
N TYR A 65 3.91 -6.41 0.12
CA TYR A 65 2.95 -5.70 0.95
C TYR A 65 2.91 -4.24 0.56
N ILE A 66 1.73 -3.65 0.69
CA ILE A 66 1.55 -2.21 0.59
C ILE A 66 0.85 -1.74 1.86
N GLY A 67 1.16 -0.54 2.29
CA GLY A 67 0.57 -0.07 3.52
C GLY A 67 1.09 1.29 3.92
N GLY A 68 0.83 1.63 5.16
CA GLY A 68 1.26 2.88 5.71
C GLY A 68 0.73 3.11 7.10
N SER A 69 0.98 4.31 7.62
CA SER A 69 0.58 4.71 8.96
C SER A 69 -0.51 5.77 8.92
N ALA A 70 -1.38 5.72 9.92
CA ALA A 70 -2.27 6.82 10.27
C ALA A 70 -1.67 7.54 11.46
N ARG A 71 -1.53 8.87 11.37
CA ARG A 71 -0.92 9.72 12.40
C ARG A 71 -1.73 10.99 12.57
N GLY A 72 -1.61 11.60 13.74
CA GLY A 72 -2.20 12.91 14.03
C GLY A 72 -3.71 12.92 13.84
N ASP A 73 -4.20 13.86 13.08
CA ASP A 73 -5.65 14.07 12.88
C ASP A 73 -6.34 12.85 12.27
N ARG A 74 -5.61 12.02 11.52
CA ARG A 74 -6.21 10.84 10.92
C ARG A 74 -6.61 9.80 11.96
N LEU A 75 -5.99 9.80 13.13
CA LEU A 75 -6.32 8.89 14.22
C LEU A 75 -7.73 9.14 14.78
N SER A 76 -8.32 10.30 14.54
CA SER A 76 -9.70 10.58 14.92
C SER A 76 -10.73 9.90 14.01
N ARG A 77 -10.29 9.39 12.86
CA ARG A 77 -11.14 8.72 11.89
C ARG A 77 -11.19 7.22 12.18
N THR A 78 -12.19 6.56 11.62
CA THR A 78 -12.34 5.11 11.74
C THR A 78 -11.76 4.44 10.50
N PHE A 79 -10.96 3.38 10.70
CA PHE A 79 -10.49 2.56 9.58
C PHE A 79 -11.70 2.08 8.76
N PRO A 80 -11.65 2.10 7.42
CA PRO A 80 -10.49 2.40 6.57
C PRO A 80 -10.37 3.86 6.11
N ASN A 81 -11.05 4.78 6.76
CA ASN A 81 -11.18 6.17 6.29
C ASN A 81 -9.98 7.05 6.64
N TYR A 82 -8.86 6.46 7.06
CA TYR A 82 -7.64 7.21 7.35
C TYR A 82 -7.02 7.81 6.08
N LYS A 83 -7.11 7.07 4.96
CA LYS A 83 -6.59 7.50 3.67
C LYS A 83 -7.56 7.09 2.57
N GLN A 84 -7.61 7.88 1.50
CA GLN A 84 -8.53 7.63 0.38
C GLN A 84 -8.32 6.25 -0.24
N TRP A 85 -7.06 5.87 -0.50
CA TRP A 85 -6.80 4.60 -1.16
C TRP A 85 -7.09 3.40 -0.25
N TRP A 86 -6.98 3.56 1.07
CA TRP A 86 -7.37 2.50 2.02
C TRP A 86 -8.86 2.18 1.91
N ALA A 87 -9.68 3.22 1.87
CA ALA A 87 -11.12 3.03 1.70
C ALA A 87 -11.45 2.37 0.36
N ASN A 88 -10.77 2.77 -0.70
CA ASN A 88 -10.96 2.19 -2.02
C ASN A 88 -10.62 0.71 -2.04
N VAL A 89 -9.50 0.32 -1.45
CA VAL A 89 -9.03 -1.07 -1.40
C VAL A 89 -9.96 -1.96 -0.58
N GLU A 90 -10.45 -1.44 0.54
CA GLU A 90 -11.37 -2.22 1.39
C GLU A 90 -12.72 -2.45 0.72
N ARG A 91 -13.15 -1.55 -0.14
CA ARG A 91 -14.37 -1.72 -0.90
C ARG A 91 -14.17 -2.61 -2.13
N ASP A 92 -13.05 -2.44 -2.84
CA ASP A 92 -12.72 -3.22 -4.02
C ASP A 92 -11.23 -3.58 -3.96
N PRO A 93 -10.90 -4.85 -3.68
CA PRO A 93 -9.51 -5.27 -3.46
C PRO A 93 -8.67 -5.36 -4.74
N ARG A 94 -9.25 -5.12 -5.90
CA ARG A 94 -8.51 -5.16 -7.16
C ARG A 94 -7.72 -3.88 -7.32
N VAL A 95 -6.40 -4.02 -7.39
CA VAL A 95 -5.47 -2.90 -7.53
C VAL A 95 -4.54 -3.16 -8.69
N ARG A 96 -3.88 -2.11 -9.16
CA ARG A 96 -2.83 -2.20 -10.17
C ARG A 96 -1.61 -1.46 -9.64
N LEU A 97 -0.46 -2.09 -9.81
CA LEU A 97 0.81 -1.47 -9.44
C LEU A 97 1.59 -1.14 -10.70
N LYS A 98 2.12 0.05 -10.79
CA LYS A 98 3.05 0.42 -11.84
C LYS A 98 4.45 0.46 -11.26
N ILE A 99 5.30 -0.45 -11.74
CA ILE A 99 6.66 -0.62 -11.27
C ILE A 99 7.57 -0.67 -12.51
N ASP A 100 8.50 0.29 -12.59
CA ASP A 100 9.45 0.37 -13.69
C ASP A 100 8.77 0.32 -15.07
N GLY A 101 7.69 1.10 -15.22
CA GLY A 101 6.95 1.21 -16.47
C GLY A 101 6.03 0.05 -16.78
N LYS A 102 5.96 -0.96 -15.92
CA LYS A 102 5.15 -2.16 -16.12
C LYS A 102 3.99 -2.20 -15.16
N ILE A 103 2.87 -2.75 -15.61
CA ILE A 103 1.64 -2.83 -14.83
C ILE A 103 1.45 -4.26 -14.32
N TYR A 104 1.24 -4.38 -13.02
CA TYR A 104 0.97 -5.65 -12.34
C TYR A 104 -0.45 -5.58 -11.77
N GLU A 105 -1.31 -6.47 -12.24
CA GLU A 105 -2.66 -6.57 -11.69
C GLU A 105 -2.63 -7.41 -10.42
N MET A 106 -3.11 -6.85 -9.33
CA MET A 106 -2.98 -7.44 -8.00
C MET A 106 -4.32 -7.47 -7.28
N THR A 107 -4.41 -8.34 -6.30
CA THR A 107 -5.51 -8.38 -5.33
C THR A 107 -4.93 -8.14 -3.94
N ALA A 108 -5.50 -7.20 -3.21
CA ALA A 108 -5.01 -6.80 -1.89
C ALA A 108 -5.87 -7.42 -0.78
N ALA A 109 -5.21 -7.98 0.23
CA ALA A 109 -5.87 -8.54 1.40
C ALA A 109 -5.26 -7.94 2.66
N LEU A 110 -6.08 -7.36 3.51
CA LEU A 110 -5.62 -6.76 4.76
C LEU A 110 -4.99 -7.82 5.66
N VAL A 111 -3.80 -7.51 6.17
CA VAL A 111 -3.09 -8.39 7.10
C VAL A 111 -3.70 -8.19 8.50
N HIS A 112 -4.30 -9.24 9.05
CA HIS A 112 -4.94 -9.22 10.36
C HIS A 112 -4.07 -9.82 11.48
N ASP A 113 -3.15 -10.71 11.12
CA ASP A 113 -2.32 -11.40 12.09
C ASP A 113 -1.30 -10.44 12.71
N PRO A 114 -1.35 -10.20 14.03
CA PRO A 114 -0.39 -9.29 14.68
C PRO A 114 1.06 -9.75 14.55
N VAL A 115 1.30 -11.04 14.49
CA VAL A 115 2.65 -11.60 14.33
C VAL A 115 3.18 -11.28 12.93
N GLU A 116 2.35 -11.45 11.92
CA GLU A 116 2.71 -11.11 10.55
C GLU A 116 2.95 -9.60 10.39
N LEU A 117 2.08 -8.77 10.96
CA LEU A 117 2.25 -7.31 10.94
C LEU A 117 3.57 -6.89 11.57
N GLU A 118 3.90 -7.45 12.71
CA GLU A 118 5.14 -7.12 13.41
C GLU A 118 6.37 -7.58 12.61
N SER A 119 6.26 -8.74 11.96
CA SER A 119 7.30 -9.25 11.07
C SER A 119 7.54 -8.33 9.88
N ILE A 120 6.47 -7.82 9.26
CA ILE A 120 6.57 -6.90 8.12
C ILE A 120 7.22 -5.59 8.55
N LEU A 121 6.77 -5.03 9.66
CA LEU A 121 7.17 -3.71 10.12
C LEU A 121 8.51 -3.72 10.87
N GLY A 122 8.87 -4.82 11.52
CA GLY A 122 10.04 -4.94 12.38
C GLY A 122 9.83 -4.35 13.77
N ARG A 123 8.61 -3.99 14.12
CA ARG A 123 8.22 -3.43 15.43
C ARG A 123 6.72 -3.53 15.58
N ALA A 124 6.21 -3.14 16.74
CA ALA A 124 4.76 -3.15 17.00
C ALA A 124 4.01 -2.24 16.03
N PRO A 125 2.83 -2.66 15.54
CA PRO A 125 2.05 -1.88 14.57
C PRO A 125 1.34 -0.66 15.16
N VAL A 126 1.42 -0.47 16.46
CA VAL A 126 0.87 0.69 17.16
C VAL A 126 2.01 1.39 17.88
N THR A 127 2.17 2.67 17.64
CA THR A 127 3.15 3.51 18.31
C THR A 127 2.44 4.36 19.35
N THR A 128 2.93 4.33 20.59
CA THR A 128 2.36 5.10 21.70
C THR A 128 3.38 6.11 22.23
N ARG A 129 2.86 7.11 22.90
CA ARG A 129 3.67 8.11 23.60
C ARG A 129 3.18 8.21 25.05
N LEU A 130 4.12 8.30 25.96
CA LEU A 130 3.80 8.50 27.38
C LEU A 130 3.57 9.99 27.65
N ASN A 131 2.43 10.31 28.23
CA ASN A 131 2.07 11.68 28.60
C ASN A 131 2.62 12.02 30.01
N GLU A 132 2.55 13.29 30.37
CA GLU A 132 3.04 13.76 31.67
C GLU A 132 2.31 13.12 32.87
N ASP A 133 1.05 12.70 32.69
CA ASP A 133 0.25 12.04 33.69
C ASP A 133 0.41 10.50 33.69
N ASP A 134 1.44 9.99 33.04
CA ASP A 134 1.74 8.55 32.86
C ASP A 134 0.70 7.77 32.05
N SER A 135 -0.26 8.46 31.43
CA SER A 135 -1.16 7.80 30.48
C SER A 135 -0.48 7.59 29.12
N GLU A 136 -0.89 6.54 28.41
CA GLU A 136 -0.40 6.28 27.06
C GLU A 136 -1.35 6.85 26.02
N GLU A 137 -0.78 7.49 25.01
CA GLU A 137 -1.51 8.03 23.87
C GLU A 137 -1.03 7.35 22.59
N VAL A 138 -1.96 6.86 21.79
CA VAL A 138 -1.64 6.30 20.48
C VAL A 138 -1.31 7.45 19.52
N VAL A 139 -0.11 7.43 18.94
CA VAL A 139 0.35 8.48 18.01
C VAL A 139 0.45 7.99 16.58
N ALA A 140 0.47 6.69 16.35
CA ALA A 140 0.48 6.11 15.00
C ALA A 140 -0.06 4.70 15.03
N LYS A 141 -0.77 4.34 13.97
CA LYS A 141 -1.20 2.96 13.70
C LYS A 141 -0.80 2.61 12.28
N TRP A 142 -0.28 1.37 12.11
CA TRP A 142 0.20 0.87 10.83
C TRP A 142 -0.73 -0.20 10.31
N TYR A 143 -0.98 -0.15 9.00
CA TYR A 143 -1.83 -1.11 8.29
C TYR A 143 -1.11 -1.56 7.04
N TYR A 144 -1.18 -2.86 6.76
CA TYR A 144 -0.58 -3.46 5.57
C TYR A 144 -1.56 -4.37 4.87
N TRP A 145 -1.47 -4.41 3.56
CA TRP A 145 -2.19 -5.33 2.70
C TRP A 145 -1.19 -6.21 1.97
N HIS A 146 -1.46 -7.51 1.98
CA HIS A 146 -0.72 -8.46 1.18
C HIS A 146 -1.29 -8.43 -0.23
N VAL A 147 -0.46 -8.15 -1.22
CA VAL A 147 -0.88 -8.09 -2.62
C VAL A 147 -0.38 -9.30 -3.37
N THR A 148 -1.28 -9.94 -4.11
CA THR A 148 -0.99 -11.11 -4.92
C THR A 148 -1.42 -10.85 -6.36
N GLN A 149 -0.66 -11.40 -7.31
CA GLN A 149 -0.99 -11.23 -8.71
C GLN A 149 -2.28 -11.96 -9.08
N ARG A 150 -3.08 -11.30 -9.93
CA ARG A 150 -4.22 -11.93 -10.58
C ARG A 150 -4.02 -11.92 -12.09
N ASN A 151 -4.78 -12.76 -12.80
CA ASN A 151 -4.72 -12.85 -14.27
C ASN A 151 -3.31 -13.20 -14.78
N VAL A 152 -2.57 -14.02 -14.02
CA VAL A 152 -1.26 -14.49 -14.46
C VAL A 152 -1.41 -15.71 -15.35
N VAL A 153 -0.52 -15.80 -16.33
CA VAL A 153 -0.46 -16.92 -17.26
C VAL A 153 0.86 -17.64 -17.03
N GLU A 154 0.78 -18.93 -16.79
CA GLU A 154 1.96 -19.78 -16.69
C GLU A 154 2.31 -20.32 -18.06
N TYR A 155 3.61 -20.26 -18.41
CA TYR A 155 4.11 -20.75 -19.69
C TYR A 155 4.85 -22.05 -19.52
#